data_c47e44b08543b07b1acd93750bd11256
#
_entry.id   c47e44b08543b07b1acd93750bd11256
#
_cell.length_a   1.000
_cell.length_b   1.000
_cell.length_c   1.000
_cell.angle_alpha   90.00
_cell.angle_beta   90.00
_cell.angle_gamma   90.00
#
_symmetry.space_group_name_H-M   'P 1'
#
loop_
_entity.id
_entity.type
_entity.pdbx_description
1 polymer ?
#
loop_
_entity_poly.entity_id
_entity_poly.type
_entity_poly.pdbx_seq_one_letter_code
_entity_poly.pdbx_strand_id
1 'polypeptide(L)'
;MLATRLRCLLSGTDVIAVLAGDPAVAVALMTLRPNIWYDGPIGLVEELYVAPEARGLGIGSALLAAVESITHERGGRLIEIAVDGADTDARRFYERHGYTDIEAGQHQPSFYYHRDLPDAR
;
A
#
# COMPACT_ATOMS: atom_id res chain seq x y z
N MET A 1 2.80 21.50 -5.28
CA MET A 1 1.89 20.67 -6.07
C MET A 1 1.59 19.34 -5.39
N LEU A 2 2.59 18.54 -5.12
CA LEU A 2 2.38 17.25 -4.45
C LEU A 2 1.80 17.43 -3.04
N ALA A 3 2.36 18.35 -2.26
CA ALA A 3 1.89 18.62 -0.89
C ALA A 3 0.42 19.05 -0.87
N THR A 4 -0.01 19.86 -1.84
CA THR A 4 -1.39 20.30 -1.95
C THR A 4 -2.32 19.12 -2.31
N ARG A 5 -1.92 18.28 -3.26
CA ARG A 5 -2.70 17.09 -3.62
C ARG A 5 -2.85 16.15 -2.43
N LEU A 6 -1.75 15.88 -1.74
CA LEU A 6 -1.77 14.99 -0.58
C LEU A 6 -2.68 15.52 0.51
N ARG A 7 -2.62 16.83 0.77
CA ARG A 7 -3.48 17.45 1.78
C ARG A 7 -4.96 17.33 1.42
N CYS A 8 -5.31 17.52 0.14
CA CYS A 8 -6.68 17.31 -0.33
C CYS A 8 -7.14 15.87 -0.15
N LEU A 9 -6.29 14.91 -0.52
CA LEU A 9 -6.62 13.49 -0.40
C LEU A 9 -6.77 13.07 1.05
N LEU A 10 -5.87 13.53 1.92
CA LEU A 10 -5.91 13.17 3.34
C LEU A 10 -7.05 13.82 4.10
N SER A 11 -7.71 14.84 3.53
CA SER A 11 -8.89 15.44 4.14
C SER A 11 -10.10 14.50 4.07
N GLY A 12 -10.09 13.52 3.17
CA GLY A 12 -11.11 12.47 3.09
C GLY A 12 -10.82 11.33 4.06
N THR A 13 -11.81 10.47 4.25
CA THR A 13 -11.68 9.33 5.18
C THR A 13 -11.11 8.08 4.54
N ASP A 14 -10.98 8.06 3.21
CA ASP A 14 -10.57 6.87 2.46
C ASP A 14 -9.08 6.83 2.15
N VAL A 15 -8.35 7.93 2.38
CA VAL A 15 -6.91 8.02 2.18
C VAL A 15 -6.25 8.30 3.52
N ILE A 16 -5.31 7.46 3.89
CA ILE A 16 -4.68 7.49 5.20
C ILE A 16 -3.17 7.46 5.04
N ALA A 17 -2.47 8.35 5.74
CA ALA A 17 -1.02 8.30 5.85
C ALA A 17 -0.63 7.89 7.25
N VAL A 18 0.27 6.91 7.33
CA VAL A 18 0.88 6.48 8.59
C VAL A 18 2.33 6.91 8.56
N LEU A 19 2.75 7.67 9.57
CA LEU A 19 4.11 8.19 9.66
C LEU A 19 4.85 7.51 10.80
N ALA A 20 6.16 7.38 10.64
CA ALA A 20 7.03 6.89 11.70
C ALA A 20 8.16 7.87 11.95
N GLY A 21 8.44 8.14 13.22
CA GLY A 21 9.51 9.03 13.64
C GLY A 21 9.06 10.48 13.85
N ASP A 22 9.89 11.22 14.58
CA ASP A 22 9.70 12.65 14.84
C ASP A 22 11.07 13.33 14.83
N PRO A 23 11.43 14.01 13.71
CA PRO A 23 10.66 14.15 12.46
C PRO A 23 10.46 12.82 11.74
N ALA A 24 9.47 12.78 10.86
CA ALA A 24 9.13 11.54 10.17
C ALA A 24 10.26 11.06 9.27
N VAL A 25 10.60 9.77 9.39
CA VAL A 25 11.63 9.09 8.58
C VAL A 25 11.02 8.02 7.67
N ALA A 26 9.72 7.77 7.79
CA ALA A 26 9.03 6.76 6.99
C ALA A 26 7.56 7.11 6.86
N VAL A 27 6.94 6.61 5.80
CA VAL A 27 5.53 6.82 5.52
C VAL A 27 4.94 5.60 4.83
N ALA A 28 3.72 5.26 5.20
CA ALA A 28 2.85 4.40 4.41
C ALA A 28 1.63 5.22 4.01
N LEU A 29 1.35 5.27 2.72
CA LEU A 29 0.16 5.91 2.19
C LEU A 29 -0.77 4.83 1.69
N MET A 30 -2.00 4.80 2.17
CA MET A 30 -2.96 3.78 1.80
C MET A 30 -4.30 4.40 1.42
N THR A 31 -5.03 3.68 0.59
CA THR A 31 -6.40 4.00 0.21
C THR A 31 -7.30 2.84 0.63
N LEU A 32 -8.44 3.15 1.20
CA LEU A 32 -9.47 2.16 1.46
C LEU A 32 -10.45 2.20 0.28
N ARG A 33 -10.53 1.09 -0.45
CA ARG A 33 -11.27 1.04 -1.70
C ARG A 33 -12.47 0.11 -1.58
N PRO A 34 -13.70 0.59 -1.86
CA PRO A 34 -14.86 -0.30 -1.98
C PRO A 34 -14.65 -1.27 -3.14
N ASN A 35 -15.26 -2.43 -3.03
CA ASN A 35 -15.19 -3.45 -4.07
C ASN A 35 -16.48 -4.28 -4.06
N ILE A 36 -16.66 -5.09 -5.12
CA ILE A 36 -17.86 -5.90 -5.26
C ILE A 36 -17.68 -7.34 -4.73
N TRP A 37 -16.47 -7.69 -4.29
CA TRP A 37 -16.15 -9.07 -3.94
C TRP A 37 -16.21 -9.34 -2.43
N TYR A 38 -16.04 -8.30 -1.62
CA TYR A 38 -15.97 -8.40 -0.16
C TYR A 38 -16.87 -7.38 0.48
N ASP A 39 -17.36 -7.67 1.68
CA ASP A 39 -18.23 -6.77 2.44
C ASP A 39 -17.50 -5.50 2.88
N GLY A 40 -16.22 -5.63 3.24
CA GLY A 40 -15.40 -4.48 3.64
C GLY A 40 -14.55 -3.94 2.52
N PRO A 41 -13.84 -2.85 2.76
CA PRO A 41 -12.95 -2.26 1.76
C PRO A 41 -11.69 -3.10 1.58
N ILE A 42 -11.02 -2.89 0.45
CA ILE A 42 -9.66 -3.37 0.23
C ILE A 42 -8.72 -2.24 0.65
N GLY A 43 -7.69 -2.57 1.44
CA GLY A 43 -6.60 -1.65 1.74
C GLY A 43 -5.59 -1.69 0.60
N LEU A 44 -5.43 -0.57 -0.09
CA LEU A 44 -4.45 -0.45 -1.17
C LEU A 44 -3.28 0.38 -0.68
N VAL A 45 -2.09 -0.22 -0.64
CA VAL A 45 -0.87 0.51 -0.28
C VAL A 45 -0.37 1.24 -1.53
N GLU A 46 -0.49 2.56 -1.50
CA GLU A 46 -0.05 3.42 -2.60
C GLU A 46 1.46 3.68 -2.52
N GLU A 47 1.99 3.78 -1.32
CA GLU A 47 3.39 4.09 -1.09
C GLU A 47 3.83 3.52 0.25
N LEU A 48 5.02 2.95 0.29
CA LEU A 48 5.69 2.55 1.53
C LEU A 48 7.15 2.95 1.39
N TYR A 49 7.56 3.95 2.16
CA TYR A 49 8.91 4.48 2.05
C TYR A 49 9.55 4.64 3.41
N VAL A 50 10.79 4.18 3.53
CA VAL A 50 11.63 4.38 4.71
C VAL A 50 12.90 5.09 4.25
N ALA A 51 13.27 6.17 4.90
CA ALA A 51 14.49 6.91 4.57
C ALA A 51 15.70 5.97 4.67
N PRO A 52 16.69 6.11 3.76
CA PRO A 52 17.83 5.17 3.73
C PRO A 52 18.53 4.98 5.06
N GLU A 53 18.72 6.05 5.83
CA GLU A 53 19.39 6.02 7.13
C GLU A 53 18.58 5.31 8.21
N ALA A 54 17.28 5.10 7.98
CA ALA A 54 16.38 4.44 8.93
C ALA A 54 16.04 3.00 8.54
N ARG A 55 16.61 2.50 7.45
CA ARG A 55 16.34 1.13 6.97
C ARG A 55 17.03 0.10 7.84
N GLY A 56 16.49 -1.10 7.83
CA GLY A 56 17.05 -2.21 8.61
C GLY A 56 16.69 -2.19 10.08
N LEU A 57 15.78 -1.32 10.51
CA LEU A 57 15.37 -1.17 11.91
C LEU A 57 13.96 -1.69 12.19
N GLY A 58 13.33 -2.34 11.22
CA GLY A 58 11.98 -2.87 11.38
C GLY A 58 10.86 -1.85 11.20
N ILE A 59 11.17 -0.64 10.75
CA ILE A 59 10.17 0.43 10.58
C ILE A 59 9.17 0.08 9.48
N GLY A 60 9.66 -0.45 8.35
CA GLY A 60 8.78 -0.88 7.25
C GLY A 60 7.81 -1.95 7.69
N SER A 61 8.26 -2.91 8.48
CA SER A 61 7.40 -3.97 9.04
C SER A 61 6.33 -3.39 9.96
N ALA A 62 6.70 -2.40 10.78
CA ALA A 62 5.76 -1.73 11.68
C ALA A 62 4.71 -0.94 10.91
N LEU A 63 5.11 -0.25 9.84
CA LEU A 63 4.17 0.47 8.97
C LEU A 63 3.20 -0.50 8.29
N LEU A 64 3.70 -1.61 7.79
CA LEU A 64 2.87 -2.62 7.14
C LEU A 64 1.85 -3.20 8.12
N ALA A 65 2.28 -3.50 9.35
CA ALA A 65 1.40 -3.97 10.40
C ALA A 65 0.30 -2.93 10.72
N ALA A 66 0.66 -1.65 10.73
CA ALA A 66 -0.31 -0.58 10.96
C ALA A 66 -1.34 -0.51 9.83
N VAL A 67 -0.90 -0.63 8.58
CA VAL A 67 -1.81 -0.66 7.42
C VAL A 67 -2.78 -1.83 7.51
N GLU A 68 -2.29 -3.01 7.88
CA GLU A 68 -3.11 -4.21 8.06
C GLU A 68 -4.14 -4.00 9.16
N SER A 69 -3.72 -3.44 10.27
CA SER A 69 -4.59 -3.18 11.41
C SER A 69 -5.69 -2.19 11.07
N ILE A 70 -5.35 -1.10 10.40
CA ILE A 70 -6.33 -0.09 9.98
C ILE A 70 -7.36 -0.71 9.01
N THR A 71 -6.90 -1.49 8.04
CA THR A 71 -7.78 -2.16 7.10
C THR A 71 -8.74 -3.10 7.82
N HIS A 72 -8.21 -3.89 8.74
CA HIS A 72 -9.00 -4.84 9.52
C HIS A 72 -10.05 -4.12 10.39
N GLU A 73 -9.68 -3.03 11.03
CA GLU A 73 -10.59 -2.23 11.84
C GLU A 73 -11.75 -1.64 11.04
N ARG A 74 -11.54 -1.40 9.76
CA ARG A 74 -12.58 -0.90 8.85
C ARG A 74 -13.37 -2.03 8.19
N GLY A 75 -13.19 -3.26 8.64
CA GLY A 75 -13.89 -4.43 8.13
C GLY A 75 -13.27 -5.03 6.87
N GLY A 76 -12.10 -4.57 6.46
CA GLY A 76 -11.40 -5.09 5.30
C GLY A 76 -10.67 -6.38 5.61
N ARG A 77 -10.43 -7.17 4.58
CA ARG A 77 -9.82 -8.49 4.70
C ARG A 77 -8.67 -8.70 3.70
N LEU A 78 -8.41 -7.73 2.86
CA LEU A 78 -7.41 -7.84 1.80
C LEU A 78 -6.59 -6.57 1.73
N ILE A 79 -5.28 -6.74 1.61
CA ILE A 79 -4.34 -5.67 1.28
C ILE A 79 -3.81 -5.93 -0.11
N GLU A 80 -3.77 -4.90 -0.94
CA GLU A 80 -3.15 -4.95 -2.26
C GLU A 80 -2.00 -3.98 -2.33
N ILE A 81 -0.93 -4.38 -2.99
CA ILE A 81 0.27 -3.57 -3.19
C ILE A 81 0.77 -3.81 -4.60
N ALA A 82 1.02 -2.75 -5.36
CA ALA A 82 1.69 -2.85 -6.65
C ALA A 82 3.19 -2.68 -6.46
N VAL A 83 3.97 -3.62 -6.98
CA VAL A 83 5.43 -3.61 -6.87
C VAL A 83 6.02 -3.84 -8.26
N ASP A 84 7.01 -3.03 -8.63
CA ASP A 84 7.73 -3.26 -9.89
C ASP A 84 8.45 -4.61 -9.85
N GLY A 85 8.34 -5.36 -10.94
CA GLY A 85 8.99 -6.67 -11.04
C GLY A 85 10.50 -6.61 -10.87
N ALA A 86 11.11 -5.49 -11.26
CA ALA A 86 12.56 -5.29 -11.13
C ALA A 86 12.99 -4.94 -9.69
N ASP A 87 12.06 -4.51 -8.84
CA ASP A 87 12.38 -4.17 -7.46
C ASP A 87 12.38 -5.43 -6.59
N THR A 88 13.47 -6.19 -6.68
CA THR A 88 13.58 -7.48 -6.00
C THR A 88 13.63 -7.33 -4.48
N ASP A 89 14.17 -6.25 -3.97
CA ASP A 89 14.24 -6.02 -2.52
C ASP A 89 12.84 -5.77 -1.95
N ALA A 90 12.02 -4.96 -2.62
CA ALA A 90 10.64 -4.73 -2.21
C ALA A 90 9.83 -6.02 -2.29
N ARG A 91 9.98 -6.78 -3.38
CA ARG A 91 9.29 -8.07 -3.53
C ARG A 91 9.63 -9.03 -2.40
N ARG A 92 10.90 -9.16 -2.06
CA ARG A 92 11.33 -10.01 -0.94
C ARG A 92 10.77 -9.54 0.39
N PHE A 93 10.73 -8.23 0.59
CA PHE A 93 10.16 -7.65 1.80
C PHE A 93 8.70 -8.05 1.97
N TYR A 94 7.89 -7.87 0.92
CA TYR A 94 6.48 -8.24 1.00
C TYR A 94 6.27 -9.74 1.12
N GLU A 95 7.06 -10.54 0.40
CA GLU A 95 6.97 -12.00 0.47
C GLU A 95 7.29 -12.52 1.87
N ARG A 96 8.29 -11.93 2.55
CA ARG A 96 8.58 -12.30 3.94
C ARG A 96 7.42 -12.02 4.89
N HIS A 97 6.55 -11.08 4.54
CA HIS A 97 5.39 -10.71 5.34
C HIS A 97 4.11 -11.43 4.89
N GLY A 98 4.24 -12.45 4.06
CA GLY A 98 3.12 -13.29 3.66
C GLY A 98 2.36 -12.80 2.44
N TYR A 99 2.86 -11.80 1.73
CA TYR A 99 2.24 -11.31 0.51
C TYR A 99 2.65 -12.17 -0.67
N THR A 100 1.75 -12.33 -1.63
CA THR A 100 1.98 -13.15 -2.82
C THR A 100 1.29 -12.52 -4.02
N ASP A 101 1.81 -12.82 -5.20
CA ASP A 101 1.19 -12.45 -6.47
C ASP A 101 0.36 -13.59 -7.06
N ILE A 102 0.21 -14.70 -6.33
CA ILE A 102 -0.56 -15.86 -6.76
C ILE A 102 -1.78 -15.99 -5.87
N GLU A 103 -2.98 -15.85 -6.47
CA GLU A 103 -4.22 -15.98 -5.73
C GLU A 103 -4.42 -17.42 -5.23
N ALA A 104 -5.14 -17.55 -4.12
CA ALA A 104 -5.44 -18.85 -3.55
C ALA A 104 -6.15 -19.74 -4.58
N GLY A 105 -5.66 -20.97 -4.73
CA GLY A 105 -6.20 -21.92 -5.69
C GLY A 105 -5.68 -21.74 -7.12
N GLN A 106 -4.87 -20.75 -7.38
CA GLN A 106 -4.28 -20.49 -8.69
C GLN A 106 -2.82 -20.97 -8.74
N HIS A 107 -2.27 -21.10 -9.95
CA HIS A 107 -0.89 -21.53 -10.17
C HIS A 107 -0.05 -20.49 -10.89
N GLN A 108 -0.68 -19.44 -11.39
CA GLN A 108 -0.01 -18.38 -12.14
C GLN A 108 -0.13 -17.06 -11.39
N PRO A 109 0.86 -16.17 -11.52
CA PRO A 109 0.76 -14.87 -10.86
C PRO A 109 -0.35 -14.01 -11.47
N SER A 110 -0.92 -13.15 -10.62
CA SER A 110 -1.82 -12.10 -11.06
C SER A 110 -1.01 -10.96 -11.61
N PHE A 111 -1.38 -10.45 -12.76
CA PHE A 111 -0.70 -9.31 -13.36
C PHE A 111 -1.53 -8.05 -13.18
N TYR A 112 -0.82 -6.95 -13.02
CA TYR A 112 -1.40 -5.62 -13.00
C TYR A 112 -1.28 -5.03 -14.40
N TYR A 113 -2.42 -4.65 -15.00
CA TYR A 113 -2.46 -4.02 -16.31
C TYR A 113 -2.82 -2.56 -16.19
N HIS A 114 -2.20 -1.72 -16.99
CA HIS A 114 -2.51 -0.31 -17.04
C HIS A 114 -2.43 0.22 -18.46
N ARG A 115 -3.06 1.35 -18.69
CA ARG A 115 -3.01 2.04 -19.97
C ARG A 115 -3.15 3.53 -19.72
N ASP A 116 -2.26 4.30 -20.27
CA ASP A 116 -2.39 5.74 -20.27
C ASP A 116 -3.49 6.16 -21.24
N LEU A 117 -4.40 7.01 -20.77
CA LEU A 117 -5.46 7.51 -21.63
C LEU A 117 -5.00 8.80 -22.30
N PRO A 118 -5.41 9.05 -23.57
CA PRO A 118 -5.10 10.32 -24.20
C PRO A 118 -5.82 11.46 -23.47
N ASP A 119 -5.25 12.67 -23.58
CA ASP A 119 -5.82 13.82 -22.96
C ASP A 119 -7.26 14.05 -23.44
N ALA A 120 -8.15 14.38 -22.50
CA ALA A 120 -9.52 14.74 -22.82
C ALA A 120 -9.56 16.11 -23.53
N ARG A 121 -10.49 16.27 -24.47
CA ARG A 121 -10.65 17.51 -25.22
C ARG A 121 -12.00 18.11 -24.97
#